data_f3f18d5d48b62753c4133a28af6d23c7
#
_entry.id   f3f18d5d48b62753c4133a28af6d23c7
#
_cell.length_a   1.000
_cell.length_b   1.000
_cell.length_c   1.000
_cell.angle_alpha   90.00
_cell.angle_beta   90.00
_cell.angle_gamma   90.00
#
_symmetry.space_group_name_H-M   'P 1'
#
loop_
_entity.id
_entity.type
_entity.pdbx_description
1 polymer ?
#
loop_
_entity_poly.entity_id
_entity_poly.type
_entity_poly.pdbx_seq_one_letter_code
_entity_poly.pdbx_strand_id
1 'polypeptide(L)'
;MKIPSFKDLIKKLSVIRTDSSLLLPIGIGLVAIVLFIPNQLLSGKLKQQIESESIGKATRIQSIEVVPREQLEQKEKYYQRYAQDANQIALLAQQTTQRELLSYRIFLDPNDRPTSTLIFDRFGQRFRESVDRLLAEVNAGTSPTDAELERSLQQSPTGSRMGVGVARPSLYNRSSRTMSLYGGYGFGKAAEINRTIIEEICLERAKSKPVYAVATGLSGYEFWGTYKYSGVDEAVKDCWYWQLGYWVIEDVMDAIKSMNSGSNSVFTSPVKRLMNVSFSMGDARRRGPYIGFKIRTKQTDTAEKPRYVRSVEDAIIMPCTQRYCGDYIDVIHFRVRVVVSANAVLPFMKELCSAKEHKFRGYPTGDGPEQTFKHNQITILESSIKAIEPESQDHFYYRYGDDATVDLDLICEYVFNKAGYEPIKPQAIKDELKAEIKTGNR
;
A
#
# COMPACT_ATOMS: atom_id res chain seq x y z
N MET A 1 34.41 -70.72 -5.43
CA MET A 1 35.82 -71.05 -5.73
C MET A 1 36.63 -70.50 -4.54
N LYS A 2 37.33 -71.42 -3.81
CA LYS A 2 38.25 -71.04 -2.72
C LYS A 2 39.52 -70.51 -3.33
N ILE A 3 39.90 -69.32 -3.00
CA ILE A 3 41.19 -68.73 -3.43
C ILE A 3 42.29 -69.47 -2.67
N PRO A 4 43.29 -70.08 -3.39
CA PRO A 4 44.38 -70.84 -2.76
C PRO A 4 45.21 -69.87 -1.91
N SER A 5 45.64 -70.37 -0.72
CA SER A 5 46.45 -69.62 0.22
C SER A 5 47.79 -69.25 -0.39
N PHE A 6 48.30 -68.03 -0.15
CA PHE A 6 49.58 -67.53 -0.63
C PHE A 6 50.77 -68.47 -0.31
N LYS A 7 50.66 -69.25 0.78
CA LYS A 7 51.63 -70.30 1.14
C LYS A 7 51.64 -71.47 0.19
N ASP A 8 50.52 -71.84 -0.44
CA ASP A 8 50.47 -72.94 -1.43
C ASP A 8 51.02 -72.52 -2.77
N LEU A 9 50.94 -71.25 -3.10
CA LEU A 9 51.60 -70.67 -4.32
C LEU A 9 53.11 -70.64 -4.18
N ILE A 10 53.64 -70.29 -2.98
CA ILE A 10 55.15 -70.31 -2.79
C ILE A 10 55.70 -71.71 -2.80
N LYS A 11 54.97 -72.71 -2.29
CA LYS A 11 55.41 -74.11 -2.37
C LYS A 11 55.45 -74.68 -3.79
N LYS A 12 54.56 -74.27 -4.67
CA LYS A 12 54.56 -74.64 -6.09
C LYS A 12 55.63 -73.88 -6.89
N LEU A 13 56.00 -72.68 -6.45
CA LEU A 13 57.12 -71.93 -7.04
C LEU A 13 58.54 -72.53 -6.77
N SER A 14 58.66 -73.25 -5.64
CA SER A 14 59.97 -73.92 -5.31
C SER A 14 60.28 -75.11 -6.20
N VAL A 15 59.31 -75.69 -6.89
CA VAL A 15 59.52 -76.80 -7.87
C VAL A 15 60.01 -76.24 -9.21
N ILE A 16 59.82 -75.01 -9.53
CA ILE A 16 60.25 -74.35 -10.78
C ILE A 16 61.72 -74.02 -10.75
N ARG A 17 62.41 -74.11 -9.62
CA ARG A 17 63.81 -73.77 -9.44
C ARG A 17 64.77 -74.86 -9.98
N THR A 18 64.28 -76.06 -10.35
CA THR A 18 65.04 -77.18 -10.75
C THR A 18 65.20 -77.35 -12.30
N ASP A 19 64.35 -76.71 -13.12
CA ASP A 19 64.39 -76.77 -14.57
C ASP A 19 64.65 -75.45 -15.22
N SER A 20 65.86 -75.15 -15.56
CA SER A 20 66.30 -73.87 -16.17
C SER A 20 65.58 -73.53 -17.51
N SER A 21 65.02 -74.52 -18.20
CA SER A 21 64.29 -74.37 -19.47
C SER A 21 62.91 -73.75 -19.31
N LEU A 22 62.28 -73.77 -18.12
CA LEU A 22 60.96 -73.20 -17.84
C LEU A 22 61.02 -71.73 -17.37
N LEU A 23 62.22 -71.27 -16.98
CA LEU A 23 62.33 -69.86 -16.49
C LEU A 23 62.15 -68.84 -17.63
N LEU A 24 62.56 -69.19 -18.86
CA LEU A 24 62.46 -68.28 -20.01
C LEU A 24 60.98 -68.01 -20.43
N PRO A 25 60.13 -69.02 -20.61
CA PRO A 25 58.75 -68.79 -20.98
C PRO A 25 57.97 -68.13 -19.84
N ILE A 26 58.26 -68.40 -18.56
CA ILE A 26 57.61 -67.73 -17.38
C ILE A 26 58.01 -66.25 -17.32
N GLY A 27 59.28 -65.94 -17.58
CA GLY A 27 59.78 -64.57 -17.66
C GLY A 27 59.10 -63.78 -18.78
N ILE A 28 58.99 -64.40 -19.98
CA ILE A 28 58.27 -63.78 -21.09
C ILE A 28 56.76 -63.53 -20.73
N GLY A 29 56.12 -64.51 -20.10
CA GLY A 29 54.75 -64.39 -19.65
C GLY A 29 54.53 -63.25 -18.59
N LEU A 30 55.49 -63.14 -17.65
CA LEU A 30 55.44 -62.05 -16.67
C LEU A 30 55.65 -60.67 -17.33
N VAL A 31 56.60 -60.56 -18.26
CA VAL A 31 56.77 -59.29 -18.99
C VAL A 31 55.57 -58.97 -19.84
N ALA A 32 54.95 -59.96 -20.48
CA ALA A 32 53.73 -59.75 -21.25
C ALA A 32 52.53 -59.21 -20.33
N ILE A 33 52.38 -59.78 -19.15
CA ILE A 33 51.40 -59.36 -18.19
C ILE A 33 51.70 -57.93 -17.68
N VAL A 34 52.94 -57.62 -17.36
CA VAL A 34 53.39 -56.31 -16.91
C VAL A 34 53.19 -55.24 -17.98
N LEU A 35 53.34 -55.56 -19.26
CA LEU A 35 53.03 -54.63 -20.35
C LEU A 35 51.58 -54.58 -20.74
N PHE A 36 50.79 -55.64 -20.51
CA PHE A 36 49.38 -55.70 -20.87
C PHE A 36 48.51 -54.86 -19.93
N ILE A 37 48.82 -54.90 -18.63
CA ILE A 37 48.02 -54.14 -17.62
C ILE A 37 48.08 -52.64 -17.85
N PRO A 38 49.24 -51.98 -18.00
CA PRO A 38 49.29 -50.55 -18.31
C PRO A 38 48.65 -50.20 -19.66
N ASN A 39 48.78 -51.06 -20.64
CA ASN A 39 48.16 -50.83 -21.96
C ASN A 39 46.63 -50.83 -21.89
N GLN A 40 46.03 -51.73 -21.14
CA GLN A 40 44.59 -51.78 -20.90
C GLN A 40 44.10 -50.52 -20.10
N LEU A 41 44.87 -50.13 -19.10
CA LEU A 41 44.57 -48.95 -18.33
C LEU A 41 44.70 -47.65 -19.14
N LEU A 42 45.73 -47.54 -19.96
CA LEU A 42 45.92 -46.36 -20.82
C LEU A 42 44.92 -46.33 -21.97
N SER A 43 44.58 -47.46 -22.58
CA SER A 43 43.58 -47.51 -23.65
C SER A 43 42.16 -47.19 -23.10
N GLY A 44 41.84 -47.64 -21.90
CA GLY A 44 40.58 -47.28 -21.22
C GLY A 44 40.48 -45.81 -20.94
N LYS A 45 41.54 -45.19 -20.40
CA LYS A 45 41.60 -43.74 -20.17
C LYS A 45 41.54 -42.94 -21.47
N LEU A 46 42.27 -43.35 -22.49
CA LEU A 46 42.26 -42.67 -23.79
C LEU A 46 40.90 -42.77 -24.47
N LYS A 47 40.25 -43.93 -24.41
CA LYS A 47 38.89 -44.12 -24.91
C LYS A 47 37.89 -43.21 -24.18
N GLN A 48 37.96 -43.15 -22.87
CA GLN A 48 37.09 -42.28 -22.06
C GLN A 48 37.35 -40.80 -22.34
N GLN A 49 38.61 -40.40 -22.58
CA GLN A 49 38.98 -39.07 -22.95
C GLN A 49 38.48 -38.69 -24.34
N ILE A 50 38.60 -39.57 -25.32
CA ILE A 50 38.05 -39.37 -26.67
C ILE A 50 36.52 -39.33 -26.67
N GLU A 51 35.85 -40.21 -25.91
CA GLU A 51 34.41 -40.17 -25.78
C GLU A 51 33.90 -38.86 -25.11
N SER A 52 34.54 -38.44 -24.01
CA SER A 52 34.12 -37.25 -23.30
C SER A 52 34.52 -35.94 -23.99
N GLU A 53 35.70 -35.85 -24.55
CA GLU A 53 36.21 -34.58 -25.11
C GLU A 53 35.90 -34.39 -26.59
N SER A 54 35.90 -35.46 -27.39
CA SER A 54 35.66 -35.33 -28.83
C SER A 54 34.23 -35.66 -29.22
N ILE A 55 33.75 -36.85 -28.87
CA ILE A 55 32.43 -37.33 -29.29
C ILE A 55 31.35 -36.58 -28.51
N GLY A 56 31.52 -36.40 -27.18
CA GLY A 56 30.57 -35.67 -26.37
C GLY A 56 30.45 -34.18 -26.73
N LYS A 57 31.56 -33.54 -27.12
CA LYS A 57 31.54 -32.17 -27.65
C LYS A 57 30.94 -32.09 -29.05
N ALA A 58 31.26 -33.05 -29.92
CA ALA A 58 30.67 -33.12 -31.26
C ALA A 58 29.15 -33.32 -31.23
N THR A 59 28.69 -34.21 -30.36
CA THR A 59 27.23 -34.42 -30.16
C THR A 59 26.53 -33.18 -29.59
N ARG A 60 27.20 -32.48 -28.68
CA ARG A 60 26.71 -31.18 -28.19
C ARG A 60 26.66 -30.12 -29.29
N ILE A 61 27.66 -30.06 -30.17
CA ILE A 61 27.65 -29.11 -31.28
C ILE A 61 26.57 -29.48 -32.32
N GLN A 62 26.32 -30.76 -32.56
CA GLN A 62 25.23 -31.22 -33.44
C GLN A 62 23.85 -30.96 -32.84
N SER A 63 23.69 -30.93 -31.52
CA SER A 63 22.45 -30.59 -30.85
C SER A 63 22.19 -29.08 -30.76
N ILE A 64 23.16 -28.23 -31.10
CA ILE A 64 22.96 -26.79 -31.19
C ILE A 64 22.21 -26.51 -32.49
N GLU A 65 20.97 -26.12 -32.35
CA GLU A 65 20.18 -25.65 -33.47
C GLU A 65 20.84 -24.41 -34.08
N VAL A 66 21.35 -24.58 -35.30
CA VAL A 66 21.99 -23.47 -36.02
C VAL A 66 20.93 -22.49 -36.44
N VAL A 67 20.81 -21.41 -35.69
CA VAL A 67 19.92 -20.32 -36.04
C VAL A 67 20.52 -19.56 -37.22
N PRO A 68 19.80 -19.41 -38.35
CA PRO A 68 20.27 -18.62 -39.49
C PRO A 68 20.62 -17.20 -39.05
N ARG A 69 21.66 -16.63 -39.62
CA ARG A 69 22.15 -15.29 -39.29
C ARG A 69 21.08 -14.23 -39.35
N GLU A 70 20.19 -14.33 -40.33
CA GLU A 70 19.03 -13.43 -40.48
C GLU A 70 18.07 -13.48 -39.28
N GLN A 71 17.80 -14.67 -38.74
CA GLN A 71 16.98 -14.84 -37.56
C GLN A 71 17.68 -14.29 -36.29
N LEU A 72 19.02 -14.43 -36.23
CA LEU A 72 19.80 -13.86 -35.13
C LEU A 72 19.72 -12.32 -35.16
N GLU A 73 19.88 -11.70 -36.31
CA GLU A 73 19.78 -10.25 -36.51
C GLU A 73 18.34 -9.73 -36.23
N GLN A 74 17.33 -10.51 -36.59
CA GLN A 74 15.94 -10.20 -36.25
C GLN A 74 15.69 -10.27 -34.75
N LYS A 75 16.19 -11.31 -34.06
CA LYS A 75 16.10 -11.44 -32.60
C LYS A 75 16.84 -10.31 -31.89
N GLU A 76 18.02 -9.95 -32.37
CA GLU A 76 18.80 -8.84 -31.80
C GLU A 76 18.06 -7.51 -31.93
N LYS A 77 17.50 -7.21 -33.10
CA LYS A 77 16.63 -6.01 -33.30
C LYS A 77 15.40 -6.05 -32.39
N TYR A 78 14.82 -7.23 -32.19
CA TYR A 78 13.68 -7.38 -31.29
C TYR A 78 14.10 -7.10 -29.83
N TYR A 79 15.22 -7.64 -29.37
CA TYR A 79 15.72 -7.37 -28.02
C TYR A 79 16.10 -5.90 -27.81
N GLN A 80 16.67 -5.25 -28.83
CA GLN A 80 16.96 -3.81 -28.76
C GLN A 80 15.68 -2.99 -28.62
N ARG A 81 14.64 -3.29 -29.41
CA ARG A 81 13.32 -2.63 -29.26
C ARG A 81 12.72 -2.90 -27.91
N TYR A 82 12.72 -4.14 -27.46
CA TYR A 82 12.22 -4.51 -26.14
C TYR A 82 12.94 -3.75 -25.01
N ALA A 83 14.25 -3.64 -25.10
CA ALA A 83 15.04 -2.85 -24.14
C ALA A 83 14.70 -1.35 -24.19
N GLN A 84 14.46 -0.80 -25.38
CA GLN A 84 14.01 0.59 -25.53
C GLN A 84 12.62 0.80 -24.92
N ASP A 85 11.66 -0.08 -25.20
CA ASP A 85 10.32 -0.03 -24.64
C ASP A 85 10.34 -0.17 -23.10
N ALA A 86 11.14 -1.10 -22.57
CA ALA A 86 11.32 -1.28 -21.14
C ALA A 86 11.89 0.00 -20.47
N ASN A 87 12.87 0.65 -21.10
CA ASN A 87 13.42 1.92 -20.62
C ASN A 87 12.38 3.04 -20.67
N GLN A 88 11.58 3.13 -21.72
CA GLN A 88 10.50 4.11 -21.81
C GLN A 88 9.45 3.90 -20.71
N ILE A 89 9.04 2.65 -20.47
CA ILE A 89 8.11 2.31 -19.39
C ILE A 89 8.69 2.70 -18.03
N ALA A 90 9.97 2.43 -17.79
CA ALA A 90 10.65 2.80 -16.55
C ALA A 90 10.68 4.33 -16.36
N LEU A 91 10.97 5.11 -17.40
CA LEU A 91 10.93 6.56 -17.36
C LEU A 91 9.53 7.10 -17.11
N LEU A 92 8.51 6.55 -17.77
CA LEU A 92 7.12 6.93 -17.52
C LEU A 92 6.72 6.61 -16.08
N ALA A 93 7.05 5.42 -15.57
CA ALA A 93 6.78 5.05 -14.19
C ALA A 93 7.47 5.98 -13.19
N GLN A 94 8.68 6.44 -13.50
CA GLN A 94 9.39 7.44 -12.71
C GLN A 94 8.65 8.80 -12.73
N GLN A 95 8.25 9.27 -13.90
CA GLN A 95 7.57 10.56 -14.06
C GLN A 95 6.21 10.57 -13.36
N THR A 96 5.45 9.48 -13.43
CA THR A 96 4.11 9.39 -12.81
C THR A 96 4.12 9.51 -11.29
N THR A 97 5.27 9.32 -10.64
CA THR A 97 5.41 9.49 -9.18
C THR A 97 5.81 10.91 -8.79
N GLN A 98 6.19 11.75 -9.77
CA GLN A 98 6.58 13.13 -9.54
C GLN A 98 5.32 14.00 -9.40
N ARG A 99 5.07 14.52 -8.20
CA ARG A 99 3.89 15.31 -7.86
C ARG A 99 4.28 16.62 -7.19
N GLU A 100 3.38 17.60 -7.22
CA GLU A 100 3.56 18.86 -6.50
C GLU A 100 3.72 18.65 -5.00
N LEU A 101 4.58 19.46 -4.39
CA LEU A 101 4.85 19.46 -2.97
C LEU A 101 4.11 20.58 -2.28
N LEU A 102 3.59 20.34 -1.10
CA LEU A 102 3.05 21.37 -0.23
C LEU A 102 4.13 22.37 0.20
N SER A 103 5.41 21.94 0.24
CA SER A 103 6.53 22.81 0.54
C SER A 103 7.80 22.34 -0.16
N TYR A 104 8.26 23.10 -1.13
CA TYR A 104 9.54 22.85 -1.82
C TYR A 104 10.78 23.15 -0.94
N ARG A 105 10.65 24.01 0.07
CA ARG A 105 11.75 24.40 0.95
C ARG A 105 12.15 23.34 1.98
N ILE A 106 11.27 22.40 2.29
CA ILE A 106 11.52 21.37 3.29
C ILE A 106 12.21 20.15 2.67
N PHE A 107 11.91 19.82 1.41
CA PHE A 107 12.25 18.51 0.85
C PHE A 107 13.40 18.52 -0.16
N LEU A 108 13.78 19.68 -0.71
CA LEU A 108 14.67 19.74 -1.86
C LEU A 108 16.12 20.07 -1.57
N ASP A 109 16.45 20.58 -0.42
CA ASP A 109 17.84 20.86 -0.06
C ASP A 109 18.24 20.05 1.18
N PRO A 110 18.96 18.92 0.98
CA PRO A 110 19.47 18.15 2.11
C PRO A 110 20.53 18.91 2.93
N ASN A 111 21.12 19.98 2.38
CA ASN A 111 22.15 20.78 3.04
C ASN A 111 21.57 22.02 3.72
N ASP A 112 20.43 22.52 3.24
CA ASP A 112 19.77 23.69 3.82
C ASP A 112 18.76 23.23 4.89
N ARG A 113 19.26 22.90 6.07
CA ARG A 113 18.38 22.53 7.19
C ARG A 113 17.49 23.71 7.55
N PRO A 114 16.15 23.51 7.58
CA PRO A 114 15.24 24.57 7.97
C PRO A 114 15.60 25.09 9.37
N THR A 115 16.11 26.31 9.44
CA THR A 115 16.51 26.94 10.70
C THR A 115 15.34 27.58 11.44
N SER A 116 14.20 27.75 10.76
CA SER A 116 13.02 28.41 11.32
C SER A 116 11.87 27.43 11.52
N THR A 117 11.33 27.37 12.74
CA THR A 117 10.13 26.62 13.09
C THR A 117 8.90 27.04 12.27
N LEU A 118 8.88 28.29 11.82
CA LEU A 118 7.78 28.86 11.03
C LEU A 118 7.54 28.13 9.71
N ILE A 119 8.55 27.44 9.14
CA ILE A 119 8.39 26.69 7.88
C ILE A 119 7.49 25.48 8.12
N PHE A 120 7.60 24.82 9.25
CA PHE A 120 6.78 23.66 9.60
C PHE A 120 5.33 24.07 9.91
N ASP A 121 5.15 25.18 10.62
CA ASP A 121 3.81 25.74 10.86
C ASP A 121 3.13 26.12 9.54
N ARG A 122 3.86 26.73 8.60
CA ARG A 122 3.36 27.03 7.26
C ARG A 122 3.03 25.78 6.45
N PHE A 123 3.78 24.71 6.60
CA PHE A 123 3.43 23.43 5.98
C PHE A 123 2.08 22.94 6.51
N GLY A 124 1.90 22.94 7.82
CA GLY A 124 0.64 22.55 8.46
C GLY A 124 -0.55 23.40 8.00
N GLN A 125 -0.37 24.71 7.90
CA GLN A 125 -1.39 25.61 7.34
C GLN A 125 -1.73 25.25 5.90
N ARG A 126 -0.73 25.08 5.03
CA ARG A 126 -0.94 24.69 3.62
C ARG A 126 -1.61 23.33 3.49
N PHE A 127 -1.25 22.37 4.35
CA PHE A 127 -1.93 21.07 4.38
C PHE A 127 -3.43 21.24 4.62
N ARG A 128 -3.81 21.99 5.66
CA ARG A 128 -5.21 22.23 6.00
C ARG A 128 -5.95 23.02 4.92
N GLU A 129 -5.36 24.10 4.42
CA GLU A 129 -5.92 24.89 3.31
C GLU A 129 -6.12 24.04 2.05
N SER A 130 -5.19 23.12 1.76
CA SER A 130 -5.30 22.22 0.62
C SER A 130 -6.40 21.18 0.80
N VAL A 131 -6.57 20.65 2.02
CA VAL A 131 -7.70 19.76 2.37
C VAL A 131 -9.03 20.50 2.24
N ASP A 132 -9.13 21.74 2.77
CA ASP A 132 -10.33 22.55 2.65
C ASP A 132 -10.68 22.87 1.19
N ARG A 133 -9.66 23.11 0.35
CA ARG A 133 -9.82 23.28 -1.11
C ARG A 133 -10.37 22.00 -1.76
N LEU A 134 -9.85 20.83 -1.45
CA LEU A 134 -10.35 19.54 -1.99
C LEU A 134 -11.82 19.34 -1.63
N LEU A 135 -12.21 19.64 -0.38
CA LEU A 135 -13.61 19.57 0.05
C LEU A 135 -14.51 20.58 -0.69
N ALA A 136 -14.00 21.79 -0.93
CA ALA A 136 -14.70 22.79 -1.71
C ALA A 136 -14.88 22.38 -3.18
N GLU A 137 -13.86 21.75 -3.78
CA GLU A 137 -13.91 21.27 -5.17
C GLU A 137 -14.97 20.21 -5.42
N VAL A 138 -15.22 19.34 -4.43
CA VAL A 138 -16.32 18.36 -4.50
C VAL A 138 -17.64 18.94 -3.97
N ASN A 139 -17.69 20.22 -3.63
CA ASN A 139 -18.84 20.90 -3.00
C ASN A 139 -19.38 20.13 -1.79
N ALA A 140 -18.48 19.61 -0.95
CA ALA A 140 -18.85 18.83 0.21
C ALA A 140 -19.70 19.62 1.19
N GLY A 141 -20.65 18.93 1.83
CA GLY A 141 -21.45 19.44 2.94
C GLY A 141 -21.16 18.69 4.23
N THR A 142 -21.50 19.34 5.35
CA THR A 142 -21.51 18.68 6.65
C THR A 142 -22.95 18.42 7.09
N SER A 143 -23.16 17.51 8.06
CA SER A 143 -24.46 17.47 8.74
C SER A 143 -24.76 18.81 9.41
N PRO A 144 -26.03 19.12 9.69
CA PRO A 144 -26.38 20.27 10.49
C PRO A 144 -25.64 20.26 11.83
N THR A 145 -25.15 21.41 12.25
CA THR A 145 -24.50 21.58 13.56
C THR A 145 -25.54 21.74 14.67
N ASP A 146 -25.17 21.36 15.91
CA ASP A 146 -26.07 21.56 17.05
C ASP A 146 -26.53 23.03 17.19
N ALA A 147 -25.64 23.99 16.90
CA ALA A 147 -25.96 25.40 16.92
C ALA A 147 -26.94 25.83 15.81
N GLU A 148 -26.90 25.22 14.63
CA GLU A 148 -27.91 25.44 13.58
C GLU A 148 -29.26 24.86 13.97
N LEU A 149 -29.25 23.65 14.50
CA LEU A 149 -30.46 22.98 14.99
C LEU A 149 -31.14 23.78 16.14
N GLU A 150 -30.35 24.20 17.12
CA GLU A 150 -30.87 25.03 18.23
C GLU A 150 -31.47 26.34 17.73
N ARG A 151 -30.83 27.06 16.80
CA ARG A 151 -31.38 28.30 16.21
C ARG A 151 -32.69 28.06 15.48
N SER A 152 -32.78 27.02 14.69
CA SER A 152 -33.97 26.68 13.92
C SER A 152 -35.13 26.28 14.84
N LEU A 153 -34.84 25.53 15.91
CA LEU A 153 -35.83 25.20 16.95
C LEU A 153 -36.33 26.43 17.69
N GLN A 154 -35.47 27.43 17.98
CA GLN A 154 -35.84 28.68 18.62
C GLN A 154 -36.66 29.61 17.69
N GLN A 155 -36.42 29.59 16.40
CA GLN A 155 -37.13 30.39 15.39
C GLN A 155 -38.50 29.80 15.03
N SER A 156 -38.75 28.56 15.39
CA SER A 156 -40.05 27.93 15.17
C SER A 156 -41.14 28.60 16.03
N PRO A 157 -42.34 28.92 15.46
CA PRO A 157 -43.45 29.58 16.17
C PRO A 157 -43.89 28.85 17.43
N THR A 158 -43.61 27.57 17.53
CA THR A 158 -43.97 26.70 18.66
C THR A 158 -42.88 26.67 19.75
N GLY A 159 -41.60 26.90 19.38
CA GLY A 159 -40.46 26.89 20.33
C GLY A 159 -40.42 28.12 21.23
N SER A 160 -41.03 29.25 20.80
CA SER A 160 -41.03 30.51 21.53
C SER A 160 -41.99 30.53 22.78
N ARG A 161 -42.84 29.51 22.93
CA ARG A 161 -43.83 29.44 24.03
C ARG A 161 -43.51 28.49 25.17
N MET A 162 -42.51 27.64 25.02
CA MET A 162 -42.05 26.75 26.09
C MET A 162 -40.53 26.88 26.20
N GLY A 163 -40.09 27.40 27.36
CA GLY A 163 -38.67 27.32 27.75
C GLY A 163 -38.24 25.87 27.94
N VAL A 164 -38.13 25.15 26.84
CA VAL A 164 -37.69 23.77 26.83
C VAL A 164 -36.19 23.82 26.79
N GLY A 165 -35.58 23.60 27.96
CA GLY A 165 -34.18 23.19 28.00
C GLY A 165 -34.03 21.97 27.11
N VAL A 166 -33.35 22.14 25.96
CA VAL A 166 -32.97 21.04 25.09
C VAL A 166 -32.16 20.11 25.96
N ALA A 167 -32.73 18.95 26.29
CA ALA A 167 -31.96 17.87 26.90
C ALA A 167 -30.92 17.47 25.90
N ARG A 168 -29.70 18.03 26.06
CA ARG A 168 -28.50 17.61 25.30
C ARG A 168 -28.42 16.11 25.40
N PRO A 169 -28.33 15.37 24.30
CA PRO A 169 -27.71 14.04 24.35
C PRO A 169 -26.25 14.32 24.70
N SER A 170 -25.95 14.32 26.00
CA SER A 170 -24.59 14.45 26.51
C SER A 170 -23.78 13.35 25.92
N LEU A 171 -22.80 13.70 25.09
CA LEU A 171 -21.76 12.80 24.52
C LEU A 171 -20.94 12.14 25.64
N TYR A 172 -21.23 12.40 26.91
CA TYR A 172 -20.46 11.95 28.09
C TYR A 172 -21.37 11.42 29.22
N ASN A 173 -22.23 10.43 28.93
CA ASN A 173 -22.74 9.65 30.06
C ASN A 173 -23.11 8.24 29.65
N ARG A 174 -22.14 7.38 29.82
CA ARG A 174 -22.25 5.93 29.77
C ARG A 174 -22.71 5.44 31.14
N SER A 175 -23.93 5.66 31.50
CA SER A 175 -24.66 4.91 32.53
C SER A 175 -25.90 5.67 32.99
N SER A 176 -27.04 5.37 32.40
CA SER A 176 -28.26 5.17 33.14
C SER A 176 -29.38 4.76 32.17
N ARG A 177 -29.62 3.46 32.12
CA ARG A 177 -30.91 2.89 31.77
C ARG A 177 -31.88 3.31 32.87
N THR A 178 -32.59 4.37 32.63
CA THR A 178 -33.93 4.58 33.23
C THR A 178 -34.68 5.49 32.29
N MET A 179 -35.38 4.90 31.34
CA MET A 179 -36.49 5.55 30.66
C MET A 179 -37.54 5.86 31.73
N SER A 180 -37.66 7.13 32.12
CA SER A 180 -38.75 7.61 32.93
C SER A 180 -40.03 7.55 32.11
N LEU A 181 -40.88 6.62 32.44
CA LEU A 181 -42.25 6.41 31.93
C LEU A 181 -43.23 7.33 32.61
N TYR A 182 -42.99 8.67 32.49
CA TYR A 182 -43.99 9.68 32.92
C TYR A 182 -43.88 10.91 32.02
N GLY A 183 -44.47 10.82 30.83
CA GLY A 183 -44.60 11.95 29.91
C GLY A 183 -46.07 12.34 29.79
N GLY A 184 -46.43 13.47 30.37
CA GLY A 184 -47.74 14.09 30.18
C GLY A 184 -47.96 14.42 28.68
N TYR A 185 -49.22 14.41 28.24
CA TYR A 185 -49.72 14.61 26.87
C TYR A 185 -49.22 15.87 26.11
N GLY A 186 -48.50 16.77 26.74
CA GLY A 186 -47.90 17.96 26.10
C GLY A 186 -46.46 17.77 25.57
N PHE A 187 -45.69 16.86 26.14
CA PHE A 187 -44.30 16.65 25.77
C PHE A 187 -44.13 15.86 24.44
N GLY A 188 -45.09 15.01 24.12
CA GLY A 188 -45.07 14.24 22.88
C GLY A 188 -45.12 15.08 21.60
N LYS A 189 -46.03 16.08 21.59
CA LYS A 189 -46.21 17.01 20.43
C LYS A 189 -44.99 17.92 20.21
N ALA A 190 -44.40 18.45 21.28
CA ALA A 190 -43.18 19.28 21.16
C ALA A 190 -41.96 18.44 20.67
N ALA A 191 -41.81 17.23 21.15
CA ALA A 191 -40.77 16.33 20.69
C ALA A 191 -40.95 15.90 19.20
N GLU A 192 -42.20 15.71 18.79
CA GLU A 192 -42.55 15.39 17.41
C GLU A 192 -42.28 16.57 16.45
N ILE A 193 -42.66 17.80 16.86
CA ILE A 193 -42.38 19.02 16.09
C ILE A 193 -40.88 19.26 15.98
N ASN A 194 -40.12 19.09 17.06
CA ASN A 194 -38.69 19.23 17.03
C ASN A 194 -38.04 18.20 16.07
N ARG A 195 -38.51 16.95 16.07
CA ARG A 195 -38.07 15.91 15.16
C ARG A 195 -38.37 16.28 13.71
N THR A 196 -39.53 16.82 13.40
CA THR A 196 -39.91 17.24 12.05
C THR A 196 -39.00 18.36 11.54
N ILE A 197 -38.71 19.37 12.38
CA ILE A 197 -37.80 20.47 12.03
C ILE A 197 -36.39 19.97 11.76
N ILE A 198 -35.87 19.10 12.62
CA ILE A 198 -34.56 18.50 12.42
C ILE A 198 -34.52 17.69 11.09
N GLU A 199 -35.57 16.92 10.82
CA GLU A 199 -35.72 16.15 9.60
C GLU A 199 -35.69 17.06 8.37
N GLU A 200 -36.44 18.15 8.36
CA GLU A 200 -36.51 19.12 7.26
C GLU A 200 -35.15 19.75 6.99
N ILE A 201 -34.42 20.17 8.04
CA ILE A 201 -33.05 20.72 7.90
C ILE A 201 -32.09 19.68 7.31
N CYS A 202 -32.14 18.44 7.80
CA CYS A 202 -31.29 17.35 7.29
C CYS A 202 -31.61 17.06 5.82
N LEU A 203 -32.88 17.05 5.43
CA LEU A 203 -33.32 16.85 4.04
C LEU A 203 -32.87 18.00 3.13
N GLU A 204 -33.03 19.25 3.58
CA GLU A 204 -32.57 20.42 2.81
C GLU A 204 -31.07 20.39 2.59
N ARG A 205 -30.30 20.02 3.63
CA ARG A 205 -28.84 19.84 3.52
C ARG A 205 -28.48 18.78 2.49
N ALA A 206 -29.15 17.63 2.49
CA ALA A 206 -28.93 16.55 1.55
C ALA A 206 -29.25 16.95 0.11
N LYS A 207 -30.27 17.80 -0.09
CA LYS A 207 -30.66 18.31 -1.42
C LYS A 207 -29.67 19.33 -1.97
N SER A 208 -28.99 20.08 -1.10
CA SER A 208 -28.12 21.20 -1.49
C SER A 208 -26.65 20.82 -1.72
N LYS A 209 -26.25 19.60 -1.38
CA LYS A 209 -24.85 19.13 -1.46
C LYS A 209 -24.75 17.79 -2.17
N PRO A 210 -23.75 17.58 -3.03
CA PRO A 210 -23.56 16.30 -3.74
C PRO A 210 -22.94 15.20 -2.86
N VAL A 211 -22.22 15.57 -1.80
CA VAL A 211 -21.54 14.61 -0.92
C VAL A 211 -21.40 15.20 0.48
N TYR A 212 -21.50 14.35 1.49
CA TYR A 212 -21.09 14.71 2.84
C TYR A 212 -19.61 14.37 3.06
N ALA A 213 -18.83 15.35 3.52
CA ALA A 213 -17.48 15.14 4.00
C ALA A 213 -17.07 16.25 4.96
N VAL A 214 -16.24 15.91 5.93
CA VAL A 214 -15.73 16.84 6.94
C VAL A 214 -14.21 16.74 7.00
N ALA A 215 -13.54 17.89 7.17
CA ALA A 215 -12.09 17.95 7.23
C ALA A 215 -11.49 17.09 8.36
N THR A 216 -12.17 17.01 9.50
CA THR A 216 -11.77 16.19 10.65
C THR A 216 -11.79 14.69 10.39
N GLY A 217 -12.51 14.23 9.37
CA GLY A 217 -12.49 12.84 8.91
C GLY A 217 -11.26 12.50 8.06
N LEU A 218 -10.47 13.50 7.67
CA LEU A 218 -9.26 13.32 6.88
C LEU A 218 -8.04 13.41 7.80
N SER A 219 -7.34 12.29 7.96
CA SER A 219 -6.16 12.20 8.83
C SER A 219 -5.13 13.28 8.49
N GLY A 220 -4.54 13.86 9.51
CA GLY A 220 -3.60 14.98 9.39
C GLY A 220 -4.23 16.35 9.62
N TYR A 221 -5.51 16.54 9.38
CA TYR A 221 -6.16 17.85 9.56
C TYR A 221 -6.10 18.32 11.02
N GLU A 222 -6.52 17.47 11.95
CA GLU A 222 -6.46 17.74 13.40
C GLU A 222 -5.01 17.76 13.93
N PHE A 223 -4.16 16.86 13.40
CA PHE A 223 -2.73 16.83 13.75
C PHE A 223 -2.09 18.20 13.53
N TRP A 224 -2.28 18.80 12.34
CA TRP A 224 -1.72 20.11 12.01
C TRP A 224 -2.44 21.26 12.72
N GLY A 225 -3.69 21.07 13.16
CA GLY A 225 -4.42 22.04 13.99
C GLY A 225 -3.85 22.18 15.40
N THR A 226 -3.23 21.12 15.92
CA THR A 226 -2.66 21.04 17.28
C THR A 226 -1.16 20.78 17.30
N TYR A 227 -0.51 20.96 16.14
CA TYR A 227 0.91 20.64 15.96
C TYR A 227 1.81 21.34 16.96
N LYS A 228 2.78 20.59 17.50
CA LYS A 228 3.81 21.08 18.39
C LYS A 228 5.18 20.67 17.85
N TYR A 229 6.01 21.64 17.60
CA TYR A 229 7.38 21.41 17.15
C TYR A 229 8.19 20.65 18.20
N SER A 230 8.84 19.55 17.80
CA SER A 230 9.63 18.66 18.68
C SER A 230 11.10 18.55 18.28
N GLY A 231 11.52 19.29 17.25
CA GLY A 231 12.89 19.28 16.72
C GLY A 231 12.87 19.19 15.20
N VAL A 232 13.96 19.59 14.55
CA VAL A 232 14.03 19.70 13.07
C VAL A 232 13.82 18.34 12.42
N ASP A 233 14.53 17.30 12.87
CA ASP A 233 14.49 16.00 12.22
C ASP A 233 13.10 15.36 12.31
N GLU A 234 12.45 15.44 13.48
CA GLU A 234 11.08 14.94 13.64
C GLU A 234 10.06 15.78 12.85
N ALA A 235 10.23 17.10 12.82
CA ALA A 235 9.38 17.98 12.05
C ALA A 235 9.48 17.71 10.53
N VAL A 236 10.67 17.45 10.02
CA VAL A 236 10.90 17.06 8.62
C VAL A 236 10.25 15.71 8.33
N LYS A 237 10.37 14.72 9.25
CA LYS A 237 9.71 13.43 9.11
C LYS A 237 8.18 13.57 9.10
N ASP A 238 7.63 14.37 10.01
CA ASP A 238 6.19 14.62 10.06
C ASP A 238 5.69 15.26 8.76
N CYS A 239 6.39 16.31 8.29
CA CYS A 239 6.05 16.93 7.01
C CYS A 239 6.11 15.94 5.84
N TRP A 240 7.12 15.06 5.82
CA TRP A 240 7.25 14.07 4.74
C TRP A 240 6.11 13.06 4.76
N TYR A 241 5.84 12.44 5.89
CA TYR A 241 4.77 11.47 5.99
C TYR A 241 3.41 12.10 5.68
N TRP A 242 3.14 13.32 6.14
CA TRP A 242 1.90 14.01 5.79
C TRP A 242 1.85 14.51 4.36
N GLN A 243 2.99 14.74 3.70
CA GLN A 243 3.02 14.95 2.25
C GLN A 243 2.52 13.70 1.51
N LEU A 244 2.98 12.51 1.90
CA LEU A 244 2.48 11.25 1.33
C LEU A 244 0.97 11.07 1.62
N GLY A 245 0.56 11.37 2.86
CA GLY A 245 -0.84 11.34 3.24
C GLY A 245 -1.72 12.28 2.42
N TYR A 246 -1.24 13.48 2.13
CA TYR A 246 -1.94 14.44 1.30
C TYR A 246 -2.18 13.91 -0.12
N TRP A 247 -1.19 13.31 -0.74
CA TRP A 247 -1.33 12.71 -2.08
C TRP A 247 -2.38 11.59 -2.12
N VAL A 248 -2.46 10.77 -1.05
CA VAL A 248 -3.51 9.76 -0.94
C VAL A 248 -4.90 10.39 -0.81
N ILE A 249 -5.03 11.40 0.05
CA ILE A 249 -6.31 12.12 0.25
C ILE A 249 -6.75 12.76 -1.06
N GLU A 250 -5.85 13.40 -1.79
CA GLU A 250 -6.12 14.02 -3.09
C GLU A 250 -6.68 13.00 -4.08
N ASP A 251 -6.05 11.83 -4.23
CA ASP A 251 -6.51 10.78 -5.15
C ASP A 251 -7.86 10.18 -4.75
N VAL A 252 -8.14 10.05 -3.45
CA VAL A 252 -9.46 9.62 -2.95
C VAL A 252 -10.52 10.66 -3.27
N MET A 253 -10.22 11.96 -3.09
CA MET A 253 -11.14 13.04 -3.39
C MET A 253 -11.42 13.16 -4.88
N ASP A 254 -10.40 12.95 -5.73
CA ASP A 254 -10.56 12.91 -7.19
C ASP A 254 -11.47 11.75 -7.63
N ALA A 255 -11.34 10.57 -7.00
CA ALA A 255 -12.24 9.45 -7.27
C ALA A 255 -13.69 9.80 -6.90
N ILE A 256 -13.92 10.47 -5.78
CA ILE A 256 -15.27 10.92 -5.37
C ILE A 256 -15.80 11.98 -6.34
N LYS A 257 -14.96 12.94 -6.73
CA LYS A 257 -15.29 13.99 -7.70
C LYS A 257 -15.72 13.41 -9.05
N SER A 258 -14.96 12.43 -9.55
CA SER A 258 -15.27 11.72 -10.79
C SER A 258 -16.59 10.97 -10.70
N MET A 259 -16.80 10.20 -9.63
CA MET A 259 -18.02 9.42 -9.42
C MET A 259 -19.27 10.28 -9.29
N ASN A 260 -19.17 11.43 -8.62
CA ASN A 260 -20.30 12.32 -8.39
C ASN A 260 -20.45 13.41 -9.47
N SER A 261 -19.70 13.29 -10.56
CA SER A 261 -19.77 14.24 -11.67
C SER A 261 -21.21 14.37 -12.21
N GLY A 262 -21.73 15.60 -12.25
CA GLY A 262 -23.11 15.87 -12.68
C GLY A 262 -24.17 15.71 -11.61
N SER A 263 -23.84 15.30 -10.39
CA SER A 263 -24.78 15.21 -9.26
C SER A 263 -24.72 16.49 -8.43
N ASN A 264 -25.91 17.03 -8.11
CA ASN A 264 -26.04 18.26 -7.31
C ASN A 264 -26.57 18.01 -5.89
N SER A 265 -26.96 16.78 -5.57
CA SER A 265 -27.49 16.40 -4.28
C SER A 265 -26.98 15.03 -3.85
N VAL A 266 -26.91 14.80 -2.54
CA VAL A 266 -26.58 13.46 -1.99
C VAL A 266 -27.55 12.41 -2.49
N PHE A 267 -28.81 12.74 -2.75
CA PHE A 267 -29.82 11.79 -3.20
C PHE A 267 -29.49 11.18 -4.56
N THR A 268 -28.91 11.96 -5.47
CA THR A 268 -28.56 11.52 -6.83
C THR A 268 -27.12 11.06 -6.96
N SER A 269 -26.28 11.34 -5.99
CA SER A 269 -24.84 11.00 -6.03
C SER A 269 -24.60 9.51 -5.79
N PRO A 270 -23.71 8.87 -6.54
CA PRO A 270 -23.26 7.50 -6.27
C PRO A 270 -22.51 7.39 -4.92
N VAL A 271 -21.63 8.34 -4.61
CA VAL A 271 -20.94 8.44 -3.32
C VAL A 271 -21.64 9.46 -2.46
N LYS A 272 -22.28 8.99 -1.40
CA LYS A 272 -23.15 9.82 -0.53
C LYS A 272 -22.34 10.55 0.56
N ARG A 273 -21.32 9.88 1.12
CA ARG A 273 -20.54 10.43 2.23
C ARG A 273 -19.13 9.84 2.25
N LEU A 274 -18.13 10.69 2.44
CA LEU A 274 -16.80 10.30 2.87
C LEU A 274 -16.74 10.39 4.40
N MET A 275 -16.60 9.26 5.06
CA MET A 275 -16.57 9.21 6.52
C MET A 275 -15.15 9.48 7.04
N ASN A 276 -14.16 8.77 6.53
CA ASN A 276 -12.76 9.02 6.84
C ASN A 276 -11.79 8.51 5.76
N VAL A 277 -10.58 9.11 5.76
CA VAL A 277 -9.36 8.58 5.19
C VAL A 277 -8.34 8.51 6.32
N SER A 278 -7.86 7.33 6.68
CA SER A 278 -6.97 7.13 7.82
C SER A 278 -5.79 6.21 7.48
N PHE A 279 -4.69 6.38 8.22
CA PHE A 279 -3.45 5.59 8.04
C PHE A 279 -3.22 4.62 9.19
N SER A 280 -4.21 4.40 10.01
CA SER A 280 -4.22 3.42 11.09
C SER A 280 -5.55 2.66 11.13
N MET A 281 -5.57 1.53 11.81
CA MET A 281 -6.80 0.76 12.00
C MET A 281 -7.76 1.40 13.00
N GLY A 282 -7.31 2.40 13.77
CA GLY A 282 -8.11 2.98 14.84
C GLY A 282 -8.63 1.92 15.82
N ASP A 283 -9.70 2.26 16.54
CA ASP A 283 -10.37 1.34 17.51
C ASP A 283 -11.13 0.16 16.87
N ALA A 284 -11.17 0.05 15.54
CA ALA A 284 -11.92 -1.00 14.85
C ALA A 284 -11.42 -2.42 15.17
N ARG A 285 -10.13 -2.58 15.50
CA ARG A 285 -9.58 -3.87 15.98
C ARG A 285 -10.11 -4.30 17.34
N ARG A 286 -10.71 -3.40 18.13
CA ARG A 286 -11.24 -3.72 19.47
C ARG A 286 -12.65 -4.29 19.44
N ARG A 287 -13.39 -4.24 18.31
CA ARG A 287 -14.82 -4.54 18.26
C ARG A 287 -15.27 -5.68 17.32
N GLY A 288 -14.39 -6.36 16.61
CA GLY A 288 -14.79 -7.42 15.69
C GLY A 288 -14.17 -8.78 16.00
N PRO A 289 -14.88 -9.89 15.79
CA PRO A 289 -14.31 -11.22 15.86
C PRO A 289 -13.53 -11.50 14.56
N TYR A 290 -12.42 -10.82 14.34
CA TYR A 290 -11.47 -11.27 13.31
C TYR A 290 -10.73 -12.47 13.83
N ILE A 291 -11.20 -13.64 13.41
CA ILE A 291 -10.56 -14.94 13.60
C ILE A 291 -9.31 -14.93 12.73
N GLY A 292 -8.16 -14.81 13.34
CA GLY A 292 -6.90 -15.09 12.69
C GLY A 292 -5.85 -14.00 12.85
N PHE A 293 -4.81 -14.31 13.61
CA PHE A 293 -3.58 -13.58 13.84
C PHE A 293 -3.70 -12.25 14.59
N LYS A 294 -3.51 -12.32 15.91
CA LYS A 294 -3.12 -11.18 16.74
C LYS A 294 -1.72 -10.70 16.30
N ILE A 295 -1.64 -9.83 15.31
CA ILE A 295 -0.43 -9.06 15.09
C ILE A 295 -0.31 -8.13 16.31
N ARG A 296 0.67 -8.40 17.14
CA ARG A 296 0.99 -7.61 18.32
C ARG A 296 1.77 -6.39 17.85
N THR A 297 1.09 -5.43 17.20
CA THR A 297 1.69 -4.14 16.91
C THR A 297 1.94 -3.45 18.25
N LYS A 298 3.18 -3.11 18.54
CA LYS A 298 3.55 -2.11 19.52
C LYS A 298 3.02 -0.76 19.03
N GLN A 299 1.74 -0.53 19.17
CA GLN A 299 1.14 0.75 18.87
C GLN A 299 1.32 1.61 20.12
N THR A 300 2.41 2.35 20.15
CA THR A 300 2.48 3.59 20.92
C THR A 300 1.43 4.53 20.34
N ASP A 301 0.66 5.18 21.19
CA ASP A 301 -0.46 6.12 20.89
C ASP A 301 -0.04 7.39 20.12
N THR A 302 0.92 7.29 19.22
CA THR A 302 1.42 8.41 18.43
C THR A 302 0.72 8.42 17.07
N ALA A 303 -0.02 9.50 16.87
CA ALA A 303 -0.57 10.03 15.63
C ALA A 303 -0.79 9.03 14.47
N GLU A 304 -2.01 8.99 13.96
CA GLU A 304 -2.46 8.25 12.77
C GLU A 304 -1.72 8.64 11.47
N LYS A 305 -0.41 8.92 11.54
CA LYS A 305 0.37 9.36 10.37
C LYS A 305 0.70 8.19 9.45
N PRO A 306 0.82 8.44 8.15
CA PRO A 306 1.28 7.43 7.19
C PRO A 306 2.61 6.82 7.61
N ARG A 307 2.81 5.55 7.27
CA ARG A 307 4.07 4.82 7.50
C ARG A 307 4.39 3.94 6.30
N TYR A 308 5.65 3.77 6.04
CA TYR A 308 6.13 2.80 5.06
C TYR A 308 5.91 1.37 5.56
N VAL A 309 5.35 0.52 4.70
CA VAL A 309 5.11 -0.90 4.99
C VAL A 309 6.33 -1.70 4.57
N ARG A 310 7.19 -2.03 5.52
CA ARG A 310 8.44 -2.79 5.30
C ARG A 310 8.30 -4.26 5.68
N SER A 311 7.40 -4.51 6.61
CA SER A 311 7.10 -5.84 7.11
C SER A 311 5.62 -5.97 7.43
N VAL A 312 5.20 -7.17 7.81
CA VAL A 312 3.83 -7.44 8.27
C VAL A 312 3.48 -6.61 9.51
N GLU A 313 4.47 -6.26 10.33
CA GLU A 313 4.25 -5.49 11.57
C GLU A 313 3.88 -4.04 11.30
N ASP A 314 4.38 -3.45 10.21
CA ASP A 314 4.08 -2.08 9.77
C ASP A 314 2.75 -1.98 9.02
N ALA A 315 2.24 -3.11 8.56
CA ALA A 315 1.06 -3.18 7.71
C ALA A 315 -0.24 -3.04 8.53
N ILE A 316 -1.24 -2.37 7.98
CA ILE A 316 -2.60 -2.35 8.54
C ILE A 316 -3.19 -3.77 8.50
N ILE A 317 -2.96 -4.48 7.39
CA ILE A 317 -3.36 -5.86 7.17
C ILE A 317 -2.25 -6.57 6.40
N MET A 318 -2.14 -7.88 6.53
CA MET A 318 -1.23 -8.67 5.70
C MET A 318 -1.58 -8.49 4.22
N PRO A 319 -0.70 -7.89 3.41
CA PRO A 319 -1.04 -7.59 2.03
C PRO A 319 -1.13 -8.86 1.18
N CYS A 320 -2.29 -9.09 0.57
CA CYS A 320 -2.48 -10.20 -0.38
C CYS A 320 -1.58 -10.06 -1.63
N THR A 321 -1.12 -8.85 -1.92
CA THR A 321 -0.19 -8.51 -2.99
C THR A 321 1.25 -8.86 -2.66
N GLN A 322 1.57 -9.13 -1.39
CA GLN A 322 2.92 -9.34 -0.86
C GLN A 322 3.88 -8.18 -1.18
N ARG A 323 3.35 -6.97 -1.42
CA ARG A 323 4.16 -5.79 -1.67
C ARG A 323 4.59 -5.15 -0.36
N TYR A 324 5.90 -4.91 -0.28
CA TYR A 324 6.56 -4.19 0.81
C TYR A 324 7.53 -3.17 0.21
N CYS A 325 7.94 -2.21 1.02
CA CYS A 325 9.01 -1.30 0.62
C CYS A 325 10.29 -2.07 0.29
N GLY A 326 10.85 -1.81 -0.86
CA GLY A 326 12.03 -2.50 -1.40
C GLY A 326 12.93 -1.56 -2.21
N ASP A 327 13.69 -2.13 -3.15
CA ASP A 327 14.64 -1.35 -3.94
C ASP A 327 13.95 -0.42 -4.96
N TYR A 328 12.78 -0.82 -5.47
CA TYR A 328 12.10 -0.12 -6.57
C TYR A 328 10.84 0.61 -6.15
N ILE A 329 10.17 0.15 -5.11
CA ILE A 329 8.90 0.69 -4.65
C ILE A 329 8.90 0.97 -3.17
N ASP A 330 8.14 1.98 -2.78
CA ASP A 330 7.69 2.19 -1.40
C ASP A 330 6.18 2.03 -1.34
N VAL A 331 5.69 1.50 -0.23
CA VAL A 331 4.28 1.18 -0.03
C VAL A 331 3.82 1.78 1.27
N ILE A 332 2.64 2.39 1.27
CA ILE A 332 1.92 2.79 2.47
C ILE A 332 0.53 2.15 2.47
N HIS A 333 0.02 1.80 3.64
CA HIS A 333 -1.36 1.35 3.79
C HIS A 333 -2.24 2.49 4.29
N PHE A 334 -3.47 2.54 3.77
CA PHE A 334 -4.49 3.47 4.24
C PHE A 334 -5.86 2.83 4.21
N ARG A 335 -6.80 3.45 4.88
CA ARG A 335 -8.18 3.02 4.98
C ARG A 335 -9.10 4.12 4.50
N VAL A 336 -10.08 3.77 3.69
CA VAL A 336 -11.15 4.67 3.24
C VAL A 336 -12.48 4.09 3.66
N ARG A 337 -13.30 4.89 4.34
CA ARG A 337 -14.65 4.52 4.70
C ARG A 337 -15.64 5.50 4.09
N VAL A 338 -16.55 4.98 3.27
CA VAL A 338 -17.53 5.78 2.51
C VAL A 338 -18.91 5.18 2.60
N VAL A 339 -19.92 6.03 2.53
CA VAL A 339 -21.30 5.61 2.27
C VAL A 339 -21.56 5.77 0.78
N VAL A 340 -21.95 4.69 0.13
CA VAL A 340 -22.23 4.65 -1.31
C VAL A 340 -23.57 3.98 -1.60
N SER A 341 -24.18 4.31 -2.74
CA SER A 341 -25.30 3.53 -3.26
C SER A 341 -24.85 2.08 -3.50
N ALA A 342 -25.67 1.09 -3.20
CA ALA A 342 -25.30 -0.32 -3.29
C ALA A 342 -24.85 -0.73 -4.72
N ASN A 343 -25.44 -0.15 -5.74
CA ASN A 343 -25.06 -0.35 -7.13
C ASN A 343 -23.75 0.36 -7.53
N ALA A 344 -23.29 1.32 -6.73
CA ALA A 344 -22.08 2.10 -6.96
C ALA A 344 -20.83 1.50 -6.27
N VAL A 345 -20.94 0.43 -5.50
CA VAL A 345 -19.82 -0.19 -4.77
C VAL A 345 -18.69 -0.58 -5.73
N LEU A 346 -18.96 -1.44 -6.71
CA LEU A 346 -17.94 -1.87 -7.67
C LEU A 346 -17.45 -0.73 -8.58
N PRO A 347 -18.32 0.15 -9.12
CA PRO A 347 -17.86 1.35 -9.82
C PRO A 347 -16.92 2.23 -9.00
N PHE A 348 -17.22 2.48 -7.72
CA PHE A 348 -16.35 3.27 -6.84
C PHE A 348 -15.00 2.59 -6.60
N MET A 349 -14.99 1.28 -6.31
CA MET A 349 -13.76 0.52 -6.14
C MET A 349 -12.91 0.55 -7.41
N LYS A 350 -13.52 0.43 -8.59
CA LYS A 350 -12.86 0.55 -9.88
C LYS A 350 -12.29 1.95 -10.08
N GLU A 351 -13.08 3.00 -9.79
CA GLU A 351 -12.65 4.38 -9.94
C GLU A 351 -11.50 4.71 -8.96
N LEU A 352 -11.57 4.23 -7.71
CA LEU A 352 -10.49 4.41 -6.74
C LEU A 352 -9.17 3.83 -7.23
N CYS A 353 -9.20 2.67 -7.90
CA CYS A 353 -8.03 2.02 -8.50
C CYS A 353 -7.75 2.48 -9.94
N SER A 354 -8.50 3.42 -10.50
CA SER A 354 -8.25 3.93 -11.85
C SER A 354 -7.05 4.86 -11.89
N ALA A 355 -6.55 5.12 -13.09
CA ALA A 355 -5.48 6.09 -13.28
C ALA A 355 -6.01 7.52 -13.10
N LYS A 356 -5.35 8.30 -12.22
CA LYS A 356 -5.64 9.71 -11.95
C LYS A 356 -4.66 10.63 -12.68
N GLU A 357 -5.12 11.80 -13.01
CA GLU A 357 -4.31 12.84 -13.64
C GLU A 357 -3.90 13.88 -12.60
N HIS A 358 -2.63 14.24 -12.59
CA HIS A 358 -2.13 15.28 -11.72
C HIS A 358 -1.17 16.20 -12.48
N LYS A 359 -1.06 17.40 -11.98
CA LYS A 359 -0.18 18.43 -12.51
C LYS A 359 1.14 18.42 -11.77
N PHE A 360 2.20 18.70 -12.52
CA PHE A 360 3.55 18.78 -11.98
C PHE A 360 4.35 19.84 -12.73
N ARG A 361 5.08 20.70 -12.00
CA ARG A 361 5.86 21.80 -12.55
C ARG A 361 7.36 21.63 -12.38
N GLY A 362 7.78 20.44 -12.00
CA GLY A 362 9.21 20.11 -11.85
C GLY A 362 9.77 20.40 -10.47
N TYR A 363 10.88 19.71 -10.18
CA TYR A 363 11.75 20.01 -9.05
C TYR A 363 12.92 20.86 -9.56
N PRO A 364 13.57 21.69 -8.72
CA PRO A 364 13.40 21.88 -7.28
C PRO A 364 12.41 22.97 -6.86
N THR A 365 11.97 23.88 -7.72
CA THR A 365 11.23 25.08 -7.31
C THR A 365 9.73 25.03 -7.58
N GLY A 366 9.29 24.13 -8.46
CA GLY A 366 7.89 24.11 -8.92
C GLY A 366 7.54 25.23 -9.91
N ASP A 367 8.55 25.91 -10.48
CA ASP A 367 8.37 27.05 -11.40
C ASP A 367 8.49 26.65 -12.89
N GLY A 368 8.65 25.35 -13.16
CA GLY A 368 8.74 24.82 -14.52
C GLY A 368 7.40 24.87 -15.27
N PRO A 369 7.42 24.55 -16.58
CA PRO A 369 6.19 24.42 -17.35
C PRO A 369 5.30 23.33 -16.76
N GLU A 370 3.99 23.60 -16.70
CA GLU A 370 3.02 22.62 -16.19
C GLU A 370 2.98 21.39 -17.12
N GLN A 371 3.22 20.23 -16.54
CA GLN A 371 3.11 18.93 -17.16
C GLN A 371 1.96 18.16 -16.51
N THR A 372 1.25 17.36 -17.29
CA THR A 372 0.19 16.50 -16.77
C THR A 372 0.66 15.06 -16.85
N PHE A 373 0.68 14.38 -15.71
CA PHE A 373 0.99 12.96 -15.61
C PHE A 373 -0.24 12.17 -15.19
N LYS A 374 -0.22 10.88 -15.50
CA LYS A 374 -1.28 9.95 -15.17
C LYS A 374 -0.71 8.77 -14.43
N HIS A 375 -1.30 8.42 -13.28
CA HIS A 375 -0.84 7.32 -12.44
C HIS A 375 -1.98 6.43 -11.97
N ASN A 376 -1.63 5.19 -11.69
CA ASN A 376 -2.49 4.23 -10.98
C ASN A 376 -1.66 3.61 -9.86
N GLN A 377 -1.83 4.11 -8.65
CA GLN A 377 -1.00 3.76 -7.50
C GLN A 377 -1.78 3.11 -6.35
N ILE A 378 -3.12 3.08 -6.44
CA ILE A 378 -3.98 2.53 -5.41
C ILE A 378 -4.41 1.10 -5.79
N THR A 379 -4.23 0.17 -4.84
CA THR A 379 -4.77 -1.19 -4.91
C THR A 379 -5.59 -1.48 -3.65
N ILE A 380 -6.77 -2.04 -3.79
CA ILE A 380 -7.60 -2.46 -2.66
C ILE A 380 -7.13 -3.83 -2.18
N LEU A 381 -6.81 -3.92 -0.89
CA LEU A 381 -6.37 -5.15 -0.24
C LEU A 381 -7.53 -5.91 0.40
N GLU A 382 -8.45 -5.17 1.03
CA GLU A 382 -9.62 -5.73 1.69
C GLU A 382 -10.81 -4.78 1.55
N SER A 383 -12.00 -5.34 1.48
CA SER A 383 -13.26 -4.60 1.47
C SER A 383 -14.25 -5.21 2.44
N SER A 384 -14.98 -4.34 3.17
CA SER A 384 -16.08 -4.74 4.05
C SER A 384 -17.30 -3.89 3.74
N ILE A 385 -18.43 -4.55 3.56
CA ILE A 385 -19.71 -3.89 3.26
C ILE A 385 -20.65 -4.15 4.42
N LYS A 386 -21.26 -3.09 4.95
CA LYS A 386 -22.23 -3.14 6.04
C LYS A 386 -23.49 -2.40 5.67
N ALA A 387 -24.63 -2.88 6.16
CA ALA A 387 -25.86 -2.11 6.10
C ALA A 387 -25.74 -0.86 6.98
N ILE A 388 -26.39 0.22 6.54
CA ILE A 388 -26.46 1.44 7.32
C ILE A 388 -27.58 1.32 8.33
N GLU A 389 -27.27 1.66 9.57
CA GLU A 389 -28.24 1.81 10.65
C GLU A 389 -28.57 3.31 10.80
N PRO A 390 -29.70 3.80 10.27
CA PRO A 390 -30.03 5.24 10.24
C PRO A 390 -30.11 5.87 11.64
N GLU A 391 -30.48 5.07 12.64
CA GLU A 391 -30.60 5.55 14.04
C GLU A 391 -29.25 5.49 14.80
N SER A 392 -28.20 4.97 14.18
CA SER A 392 -26.89 4.99 14.80
C SER A 392 -26.37 6.43 14.91
N GLN A 393 -25.54 6.69 15.93
CA GLN A 393 -24.94 8.00 16.15
C GLN A 393 -24.18 8.54 14.92
N ASP A 394 -23.58 7.65 14.16
CA ASP A 394 -22.79 7.99 12.96
C ASP A 394 -23.67 8.49 11.82
N HIS A 395 -24.94 8.08 11.74
CA HIS A 395 -25.83 8.34 10.59
C HIS A 395 -27.05 9.20 10.92
N PHE A 396 -27.35 9.48 12.19
CA PHE A 396 -28.57 10.11 12.65
C PHE A 396 -28.92 11.44 11.96
N TYR A 397 -27.92 12.29 11.68
CA TYR A 397 -28.11 13.59 11.03
C TYR A 397 -27.87 13.58 9.52
N TYR A 398 -27.73 12.39 8.91
CA TYR A 398 -27.45 12.26 7.49
C TYR A 398 -28.66 11.65 6.77
N ARG A 399 -28.97 12.17 5.59
CA ARG A 399 -30.03 11.66 4.74
C ARG A 399 -29.42 11.29 3.38
N TYR A 400 -29.64 10.04 2.95
CA TYR A 400 -29.00 9.48 1.77
C TYR A 400 -29.96 9.29 0.58
N GLY A 401 -31.26 9.60 0.74
CA GLY A 401 -32.32 9.38 -0.24
C GLY A 401 -32.92 7.97 -0.15
N ASP A 402 -33.65 7.60 -1.19
CA ASP A 402 -34.40 6.35 -1.26
C ASP A 402 -33.58 5.17 -1.78
N ASP A 403 -32.37 5.43 -2.29
CA ASP A 403 -31.48 4.39 -2.79
C ASP A 403 -31.03 3.46 -1.66
N ALA A 404 -30.90 2.17 -1.97
CA ALA A 404 -30.20 1.25 -1.09
C ALA A 404 -28.74 1.72 -0.93
N THR A 405 -28.35 2.04 0.31
CA THR A 405 -27.00 2.54 0.62
C THR A 405 -26.27 1.61 1.58
N VAL A 406 -24.97 1.57 1.44
CA VAL A 406 -24.09 0.74 2.26
C VAL A 406 -22.91 1.55 2.80
N ASP A 407 -22.44 1.16 3.97
CA ASP A 407 -21.16 1.58 4.54
C ASP A 407 -20.08 0.66 3.95
N LEU A 408 -19.22 1.21 3.11
CA LEU A 408 -18.12 0.55 2.45
C LEU A 408 -16.81 0.95 3.12
N ASP A 409 -16.12 -0.03 3.65
CA ASP A 409 -14.84 0.12 4.36
C ASP A 409 -13.75 -0.61 3.58
N LEU A 410 -12.78 0.14 3.09
CA LEU A 410 -11.72 -0.35 2.22
C LEU A 410 -10.37 -0.17 2.91
N ILE A 411 -9.56 -1.24 2.91
CA ILE A 411 -8.13 -1.16 3.23
C ILE A 411 -7.37 -1.23 1.91
N CYS A 412 -6.53 -0.25 1.69
CA CYS A 412 -5.82 -0.04 0.44
C CYS A 412 -4.32 0.06 0.68
N GLU A 413 -3.55 -0.27 -0.36
CA GLU A 413 -2.14 0.10 -0.48
C GLU A 413 -1.98 1.21 -1.51
N TYR A 414 -1.03 2.10 -1.26
CA TYR A 414 -0.55 3.10 -2.19
C TYR A 414 0.91 2.81 -2.52
N VAL A 415 1.21 2.64 -3.80
CA VAL A 415 2.54 2.21 -4.28
C VAL A 415 3.25 3.37 -4.94
N PHE A 416 4.43 3.73 -4.44
CA PHE A 416 5.30 4.76 -5.00
C PHE A 416 6.48 4.13 -5.74
N ASN A 417 6.75 4.58 -6.96
CA ASN A 417 8.01 4.28 -7.63
C ASN A 417 9.13 5.13 -7.01
N LYS A 418 10.13 4.50 -6.38
CA LYS A 418 11.22 5.20 -5.68
C LYS A 418 12.00 6.14 -6.59
N ALA A 419 12.27 5.74 -7.83
CA ALA A 419 13.06 6.55 -8.75
C ALA A 419 12.46 7.94 -9.02
N GLY A 420 11.13 8.08 -8.91
CA GLY A 420 10.44 9.34 -9.16
C GLY A 420 10.56 10.36 -8.03
N TYR A 421 10.65 9.91 -6.77
CA TYR A 421 10.63 10.82 -5.61
C TYR A 421 11.78 10.64 -4.62
N GLU A 422 12.65 9.65 -4.83
CA GLU A 422 13.86 9.45 -4.00
C GLU A 422 14.76 10.70 -3.90
N PRO A 423 14.91 11.51 -4.96
CA PRO A 423 15.72 12.74 -4.87
C PRO A 423 15.19 13.75 -3.85
N ILE A 424 13.88 13.82 -3.65
CA ILE A 424 13.23 14.75 -2.69
C ILE A 424 12.97 14.14 -1.32
N LYS A 425 13.19 12.84 -1.16
CA LYS A 425 13.03 12.15 0.13
C LYS A 425 14.06 12.67 1.13
N PRO A 426 13.63 13.21 2.29
CA PRO A 426 14.55 13.76 3.29
C PRO A 426 15.56 12.74 3.79
N GLN A 427 16.79 13.23 4.12
CA GLN A 427 17.84 12.38 4.64
C GLN A 427 17.44 11.70 5.96
N ALA A 428 16.71 12.40 6.83
CA ALA A 428 16.20 11.85 8.09
C ALA A 428 15.32 10.59 7.89
N ILE A 429 14.54 10.55 6.80
CA ILE A 429 13.73 9.38 6.42
C ILE A 429 14.62 8.27 5.85
N LYS A 430 15.59 8.62 4.99
CA LYS A 430 16.54 7.63 4.43
C LYS A 430 17.35 6.94 5.52
N ASP A 431 17.74 7.68 6.54
CA ASP A 431 18.51 7.15 7.67
C ASP A 431 17.65 6.28 8.59
N GLU A 432 16.39 6.67 8.84
CA GLU A 432 15.40 5.86 9.57
C GLU A 432 15.21 4.50 8.87
N LEU A 433 14.97 4.50 7.56
CA LEU A 433 14.78 3.28 6.78
C LEU A 433 16.03 2.38 6.77
N LYS A 434 17.25 2.95 6.78
CA LYS A 434 18.51 2.19 6.86
C LYS A 434 18.80 1.63 8.23
N ALA A 435 18.49 2.37 9.30
CA ALA A 435 18.76 1.95 10.68
C ALA A 435 17.95 0.71 11.06
N GLU A 436 16.69 0.65 10.63
CA GLU A 436 15.79 -0.44 10.98
C GLU A 436 16.04 -1.73 10.17
N ILE A 437 16.60 -1.65 8.95
CA ILE A 437 17.08 -2.82 8.20
C ILE A 437 18.20 -3.52 8.97
N LYS A 438 19.08 -2.78 9.68
CA LYS A 438 20.15 -3.35 10.49
C LYS A 438 19.67 -4.04 11.77
N THR A 439 18.53 -3.64 12.31
CA THR A 439 17.94 -4.24 13.51
C THR A 439 17.05 -5.44 13.23
N GLY A 440 16.44 -5.53 12.03
CA GLY A 440 15.60 -6.63 11.60
C GLY A 440 16.36 -7.90 11.16
N ASN A 441 17.68 -7.80 10.93
CA ASN A 441 18.56 -8.92 10.59
C ASN A 441 19.29 -9.57 11.80
N ARG A 442 18.77 -9.36 13.02
CA ARG A 442 19.27 -10.01 14.23
C ARG A 442 18.20 -10.96 14.81
#